data_7aa3844c07a84e68d9a4be3470da761d
#
_entry.id   7aa3844c07a84e68d9a4be3470da761d
#
_cell.length_a   1.000
_cell.length_b   1.000
_cell.length_c   1.000
_cell.angle_alpha   90.00
_cell.angle_beta   90.00
_cell.angle_gamma   90.00
#
_symmetry.space_group_name_H-M   'P 1'
#
loop_
_entity.id
_entity.type
_entity.pdbx_description
1 polymer ?
#
loop_
_entity_poly.entity_id
_entity_poly.type
_entity_poly.pdbx_seq_one_letter_code
_entity_poly.pdbx_strand_id
1 'polypeptide(L)'
;MASHPIVHTDIPATDPKAAGAFYAAVFDWQIQTDPTFDYTMFQAEGGPAGGFTLIGRDEDAVPYHYRAGEVLIYIGTDDIDNSLRKVAAHGGEVVLAKTEIPDVGWWAVFRDPSGNRIGLFTSVPRG
;
A
#
# COMPACT_ATOMS: atom_id res chain seq x y z
N MET A 1 19.48 -5.63 12.91
CA MET A 1 18.76 -6.44 11.92
C MET A 1 17.43 -5.80 11.60
N ALA A 2 17.19 -5.57 10.33
CA ALA A 2 15.92 -4.98 9.93
C ALA A 2 14.79 -5.98 10.12
N SER A 3 13.66 -5.53 10.67
CA SER A 3 12.45 -6.33 10.69
C SER A 3 11.60 -5.94 9.48
N HIS A 4 10.75 -6.86 9.06
CA HIS A 4 9.92 -6.64 7.88
C HIS A 4 8.44 -6.88 8.22
N PRO A 5 7.86 -6.06 9.10
CA PRO A 5 6.45 -6.23 9.47
C PRO A 5 5.53 -5.79 8.33
N ILE A 6 4.30 -6.29 8.36
CA ILE A 6 3.24 -5.73 7.52
C ILE A 6 2.84 -4.41 8.16
N VAL A 7 2.93 -3.31 7.40
CA VAL A 7 2.75 -1.96 7.94
C VAL A 7 1.55 -1.21 7.37
N HIS A 8 0.93 -1.71 6.29
CA HIS A 8 -0.14 -0.99 5.62
C HIS A 8 -0.95 -1.93 4.75
N THR A 9 -2.22 -1.61 4.53
CA THR A 9 -3.09 -2.37 3.63
C THR A 9 -3.88 -1.40 2.76
N ASP A 10 -3.86 -1.62 1.44
CA ASP A 10 -4.71 -0.88 0.51
C ASP A 10 -5.87 -1.78 0.08
N ILE A 11 -7.09 -1.28 0.29
CA ILE A 11 -8.30 -1.98 -0.13
C ILE A 11 -8.85 -1.25 -1.36
N PRO A 12 -8.90 -1.89 -2.53
CA PRO A 12 -9.43 -1.26 -3.73
C PRO A 12 -10.92 -0.92 -3.57
N ALA A 13 -11.32 0.26 -4.03
CA ALA A 13 -12.69 0.73 -3.89
C ALA A 13 -13.10 1.55 -5.11
N THR A 14 -14.36 1.41 -5.53
CA THR A 14 -14.90 2.27 -6.58
C THR A 14 -15.19 3.68 -6.06
N ASP A 15 -15.49 3.79 -4.77
CA ASP A 15 -15.70 5.07 -4.10
C ASP A 15 -15.05 4.97 -2.71
N PRO A 16 -13.81 5.46 -2.56
CA PRO A 16 -13.10 5.33 -1.29
C PRO A 16 -13.82 5.93 -0.08
N LYS A 17 -14.51 7.05 -0.25
CA LYS A 17 -15.23 7.67 0.87
C LYS A 17 -16.43 6.82 1.28
N ALA A 18 -17.15 6.26 0.32
CA ALA A 18 -18.25 5.35 0.62
C ALA A 18 -17.76 4.06 1.27
N ALA A 19 -16.61 3.54 0.81
CA ALA A 19 -15.98 2.38 1.44
C ALA A 19 -15.63 2.68 2.90
N GLY A 20 -15.02 3.84 3.15
CA GLY A 20 -14.70 4.25 4.51
C GLY A 20 -15.92 4.31 5.40
N ALA A 21 -17.02 4.90 4.90
CA ALA A 21 -18.27 4.97 5.66
C ALA A 21 -18.81 3.57 5.99
N PHE A 22 -18.71 2.64 5.05
CA PHE A 22 -19.13 1.26 5.27
C PHE A 22 -18.36 0.61 6.41
N TYR A 23 -17.01 0.67 6.36
CA TYR A 23 -16.18 0.02 7.38
C TYR A 23 -16.29 0.71 8.74
N ALA A 24 -16.49 2.03 8.76
CA ALA A 24 -16.74 2.74 10.00
C ALA A 24 -18.05 2.30 10.63
N ALA A 25 -19.11 2.15 9.85
CA ALA A 25 -20.43 1.76 10.33
C ALA A 25 -20.46 0.33 10.85
N VAL A 26 -19.77 -0.59 10.17
CA VAL A 26 -19.82 -2.02 10.48
C VAL A 26 -18.79 -2.40 11.55
N PHE A 27 -17.59 -1.83 11.48
CA PHE A 27 -16.45 -2.27 12.31
C PHE A 27 -15.88 -1.18 13.20
N ASP A 28 -16.49 -0.03 13.25
CA ASP A 28 -16.05 1.10 14.08
C ASP A 28 -14.64 1.61 13.75
N TRP A 29 -14.20 1.41 12.50
CA TRP A 29 -12.91 1.94 12.08
C TRP A 29 -12.95 3.46 12.04
N GLN A 30 -11.84 4.08 12.44
CA GLN A 30 -11.68 5.52 12.31
C GLN A 30 -11.24 5.85 10.88
N ILE A 31 -11.96 6.78 10.25
CA ILE A 31 -11.73 7.13 8.84
C ILE A 31 -11.24 8.57 8.76
N GLN A 32 -10.22 8.79 7.95
CA GLN A 32 -9.62 10.11 7.77
C GLN A 32 -9.20 10.27 6.32
N THR A 33 -9.42 11.43 5.72
CA THR A 33 -8.98 11.71 4.36
C THR A 33 -7.81 12.67 4.40
N ASP A 34 -6.70 12.29 3.75
CA ASP A 34 -5.54 13.17 3.57
C ASP A 34 -5.87 14.15 2.43
N PRO A 35 -5.93 15.47 2.71
CA PRO A 35 -6.30 16.42 1.67
C PRO A 35 -5.24 16.61 0.60
N THR A 36 -3.97 16.33 0.92
CA THR A 36 -2.88 16.49 -0.04
C THR A 36 -2.98 15.47 -1.18
N PHE A 37 -3.29 14.22 -0.84
CA PHE A 37 -3.36 13.13 -1.82
C PHE A 37 -4.78 12.68 -2.12
N ASP A 38 -5.77 13.29 -1.48
CA ASP A 38 -7.18 12.85 -1.55
C ASP A 38 -7.28 11.34 -1.26
N TYR A 39 -6.57 10.90 -0.25
CA TYR A 39 -6.46 9.49 0.12
C TYR A 39 -7.26 9.23 1.39
N THR A 40 -8.28 8.39 1.28
CA THR A 40 -9.11 8.01 2.42
C THR A 40 -8.47 6.85 3.15
N MET A 41 -8.15 7.07 4.41
CA MET A 41 -7.41 6.10 5.23
C MET A 41 -8.27 5.58 6.37
N PHE A 42 -7.88 4.41 6.89
CA PHE A 42 -8.54 3.81 8.04
C PHE A 42 -7.52 3.45 9.11
N GLN A 43 -8.01 3.42 10.34
CA GLN A 43 -7.26 2.95 11.50
C GLN A 43 -8.18 2.04 12.31
N ALA A 44 -7.80 0.79 12.46
CA ALA A 44 -8.49 -0.15 13.32
C ALA A 44 -7.76 -0.18 14.65
N GLU A 45 -8.49 -0.17 15.76
CA GLU A 45 -7.88 -0.26 17.07
C GLU A 45 -7.16 -1.60 17.23
N GLY A 46 -5.89 -1.54 17.59
CA GLY A 46 -5.08 -2.73 17.78
C GLY A 46 -4.56 -3.37 16.51
N GLY A 47 -4.86 -2.81 15.36
CA GLY A 47 -4.45 -3.37 14.08
C GLY A 47 -3.63 -2.41 13.25
N PRO A 48 -3.15 -2.87 12.09
CA PRO A 48 -2.45 -1.99 11.15
C PRO A 48 -3.41 -0.99 10.53
N ALA A 49 -2.85 0.14 10.10
CA ALA A 49 -3.60 1.14 9.34
C ALA A 49 -3.59 0.79 7.86
N GLY A 50 -4.39 1.49 7.08
CA GLY A 50 -4.41 1.32 5.65
C GLY A 50 -5.21 2.41 4.97
N GLY A 51 -5.56 2.17 3.71
CA GLY A 51 -6.36 3.11 2.95
C GLY A 51 -7.20 2.44 1.89
N PHE A 52 -8.05 3.23 1.27
CA PHE A 52 -8.91 2.78 0.18
C PHE A 52 -8.40 3.41 -1.10
N THR A 53 -8.10 2.57 -2.09
CA THR A 53 -7.51 3.01 -3.35
C THR A 53 -8.54 2.93 -4.46
N LEU A 54 -8.60 3.98 -5.28
CA LEU A 54 -9.61 4.10 -6.33
C LEU A 54 -9.34 3.10 -7.46
N ILE A 55 -10.32 2.27 -7.74
CA ILE A 55 -10.26 1.31 -8.85
C ILE A 55 -10.40 2.08 -10.17
N GLY A 56 -9.56 1.72 -11.15
CA GLY A 56 -9.62 2.33 -12.47
C GLY A 56 -9.14 3.77 -12.53
N ARG A 57 -8.36 4.18 -11.53
CA ARG A 57 -7.79 5.52 -11.52
C ARG A 57 -6.85 5.73 -12.70
N ASP A 58 -6.84 6.96 -13.21
CA ASP A 58 -5.98 7.35 -14.31
C ASP A 58 -4.51 7.05 -14.00
N GLU A 59 -3.86 6.36 -14.90
CA GLU A 59 -2.45 5.95 -14.76
C GLU A 59 -1.48 7.13 -14.70
N ASP A 60 -1.86 8.28 -15.23
CA ASP A 60 -1.04 9.48 -15.12
C ASP A 60 -0.92 9.97 -13.68
N ALA A 61 -1.92 9.64 -12.85
CA ALA A 61 -1.91 10.03 -11.45
C ALA A 61 -1.29 8.98 -10.55
N VAL A 62 -1.42 7.69 -10.91
CA VAL A 62 -0.92 6.58 -10.10
C VAL A 62 -0.26 5.55 -11.02
N PRO A 63 1.03 5.23 -10.82
CA PRO A 63 1.73 4.28 -11.70
C PRO A 63 1.40 2.83 -11.43
N TYR A 64 0.28 2.55 -10.77
CA TYR A 64 -0.11 1.20 -10.42
C TYR A 64 -1.64 1.08 -10.42
N HIS A 65 -2.16 0.04 -11.08
CA HIS A 65 -3.59 -0.20 -11.18
C HIS A 65 -4.09 -1.05 -10.02
N TYR A 66 -5.12 -0.56 -9.35
CA TYR A 66 -5.81 -1.30 -8.29
C TYR A 66 -7.05 -1.97 -8.87
N ARG A 67 -7.31 -3.20 -8.42
CA ARG A 67 -8.43 -4.00 -8.89
C ARG A 67 -9.20 -4.59 -7.71
N ALA A 68 -10.51 -4.72 -7.88
CA ALA A 68 -11.33 -5.39 -6.88
C ALA A 68 -10.80 -6.83 -6.66
N GLY A 69 -10.81 -7.28 -5.41
CA GLY A 69 -10.31 -8.59 -5.04
C GLY A 69 -8.80 -8.66 -4.83
N GLU A 70 -8.06 -7.63 -5.19
CA GLU A 70 -6.61 -7.60 -5.03
C GLU A 70 -6.22 -6.64 -3.92
N VAL A 71 -6.57 -6.97 -2.69
CA VAL A 71 -6.15 -6.21 -1.51
C VAL A 71 -4.62 -6.30 -1.41
N LEU A 72 -3.97 -5.15 -1.28
CA LEU A 72 -2.52 -5.07 -1.28
C LEU A 72 -2.00 -4.80 0.13
N ILE A 73 -1.24 -5.74 0.68
CA ILE A 73 -0.53 -5.51 1.94
C ILE A 73 0.87 -4.99 1.65
N TYR A 74 1.41 -4.17 2.55
CA TYR A 74 2.74 -3.61 2.41
C TYR A 74 3.65 -4.14 3.50
N ILE A 75 4.83 -4.60 3.10
CA ILE A 75 5.89 -5.03 4.01
C ILE A 75 6.84 -3.86 4.19
N GLY A 76 7.11 -3.51 5.44
CA GLY A 76 8.08 -2.45 5.75
C GLY A 76 9.50 -2.92 5.49
N THR A 77 10.30 -2.07 4.87
CA THR A 77 11.71 -2.35 4.62
C THR A 77 12.50 -1.05 4.72
N ASP A 78 13.75 -1.12 5.10
CA ASP A 78 14.62 0.04 5.13
C ASP A 78 15.45 0.18 3.84
N ASP A 79 15.34 -0.78 2.93
CA ASP A 79 16.06 -0.77 1.65
C ASP A 79 15.26 -1.50 0.58
N ILE A 80 14.42 -0.74 -0.11
CA ILE A 80 13.53 -1.31 -1.16
C ILE A 80 14.35 -1.96 -2.28
N ASP A 81 15.41 -1.30 -2.75
CA ASP A 81 16.18 -1.84 -3.86
C ASP A 81 16.81 -3.19 -3.51
N ASN A 82 17.33 -3.32 -2.29
CA ASN A 82 17.89 -4.59 -1.85
C ASN A 82 16.79 -5.66 -1.71
N SER A 83 15.64 -5.28 -1.18
CA SER A 83 14.50 -6.21 -1.06
C SER A 83 14.05 -6.70 -2.43
N LEU A 84 13.98 -5.81 -3.43
CA LEU A 84 13.60 -6.19 -4.79
C LEU A 84 14.64 -7.11 -5.43
N ARG A 85 15.93 -6.89 -5.16
CA ARG A 85 16.97 -7.81 -5.66
C ARG A 85 16.78 -9.22 -5.09
N LYS A 86 16.44 -9.32 -3.81
CA LYS A 86 16.17 -10.61 -3.18
C LYS A 86 14.91 -11.27 -3.73
N VAL A 87 13.87 -10.48 -4.00
CA VAL A 87 12.65 -10.98 -4.63
C VAL A 87 12.99 -11.64 -5.96
N ALA A 88 13.74 -10.95 -6.82
CA ALA A 88 14.12 -11.50 -8.12
C ALA A 88 15.00 -12.75 -7.99
N ALA A 89 15.92 -12.75 -7.02
CA ALA A 89 16.83 -13.88 -6.80
C ALA A 89 16.09 -15.13 -6.32
N HIS A 90 14.93 -14.98 -5.70
CA HIS A 90 14.17 -16.09 -5.12
C HIS A 90 12.88 -16.42 -5.88
N GLY A 91 12.79 -16.03 -7.14
CA GLY A 91 11.69 -16.46 -8.00
C GLY A 91 10.50 -15.51 -8.07
N GLY A 92 10.60 -14.35 -7.47
CA GLY A 92 9.58 -13.33 -7.60
C GLY A 92 9.84 -12.41 -8.78
N GLU A 93 8.98 -11.43 -8.98
CA GLU A 93 9.03 -10.51 -10.12
C GLU A 93 8.70 -9.10 -9.67
N VAL A 94 9.46 -8.11 -10.15
CA VAL A 94 9.17 -6.72 -9.86
C VAL A 94 8.02 -6.25 -10.75
N VAL A 95 6.95 -5.72 -10.14
CA VAL A 95 5.81 -5.15 -10.85
C VAL A 95 5.96 -3.63 -10.95
N LEU A 96 6.32 -2.99 -9.86
CA LEU A 96 6.58 -1.56 -9.80
C LEU A 96 7.88 -1.35 -9.05
N ALA A 97 8.87 -0.73 -9.72
CA ALA A 97 10.14 -0.40 -9.09
C ALA A 97 9.96 0.70 -8.04
N LYS A 98 10.99 0.91 -7.22
CA LYS A 98 10.97 1.93 -6.18
C LYS A 98 10.44 3.26 -6.71
N THR A 99 9.38 3.76 -6.11
CA THR A 99 8.67 4.97 -6.52
C THR A 99 8.52 5.89 -5.31
N GLU A 100 8.84 7.15 -5.48
CA GLU A 100 8.72 8.13 -4.41
C GLU A 100 7.27 8.50 -4.14
N ILE A 101 6.93 8.61 -2.84
CA ILE A 101 5.71 9.25 -2.37
C ILE A 101 6.19 10.53 -1.69
N PRO A 102 6.01 11.70 -2.31
CA PRO A 102 6.59 12.94 -1.79
C PRO A 102 6.24 13.17 -0.31
N ASP A 103 7.26 13.50 0.47
CA ASP A 103 7.17 13.77 1.91
C ASP A 103 6.77 12.58 2.78
N VAL A 104 6.52 11.42 2.18
CA VAL A 104 6.08 10.22 2.89
C VAL A 104 7.15 9.13 2.89
N GLY A 105 7.68 8.80 1.73
CA GLY A 105 8.66 7.75 1.59
C GLY A 105 8.71 7.19 0.18
N TRP A 106 8.89 5.89 0.08
CA TRP A 106 8.96 5.19 -1.20
C TRP A 106 8.19 3.89 -1.11
N TRP A 107 7.70 3.43 -2.26
CA TRP A 107 6.99 2.16 -2.34
C TRP A 107 7.39 1.42 -3.60
N ALA A 108 7.08 0.14 -3.61
CA ALA A 108 7.29 -0.75 -4.74
C ALA A 108 6.28 -1.87 -4.67
N VAL A 109 6.12 -2.60 -5.74
CA VAL A 109 5.23 -3.76 -5.78
C VAL A 109 5.94 -4.90 -6.48
N PHE A 110 5.81 -6.10 -5.95
CA PHE A 110 6.34 -7.30 -6.58
C PHE A 110 5.29 -8.40 -6.60
N ARG A 111 5.55 -9.43 -7.42
CA ARG A 111 4.78 -10.68 -7.37
C ARG A 111 5.62 -11.72 -6.67
N ASP A 112 5.00 -12.46 -5.76
CA ASP A 112 5.66 -13.62 -5.17
C ASP A 112 5.62 -14.80 -6.16
N PRO A 113 6.28 -15.94 -5.87
CA PRO A 113 6.30 -17.07 -6.81
C PRO A 113 4.92 -17.64 -7.17
N SER A 114 3.91 -17.39 -6.34
CA SER A 114 2.54 -17.81 -6.63
C SER A 114 1.75 -16.80 -7.45
N GLY A 115 2.33 -15.60 -7.69
CA GLY A 115 1.69 -14.55 -8.46
C GLY A 115 0.96 -13.51 -7.63
N ASN A 116 1.06 -13.57 -6.31
CA ASN A 116 0.42 -12.57 -5.45
C ASN A 116 1.17 -11.25 -5.50
N ARG A 117 0.43 -10.14 -5.64
CA ARG A 117 1.01 -8.80 -5.58
C ARG A 117 1.15 -8.38 -4.13
N ILE A 118 2.33 -7.92 -3.79
CA ILE A 118 2.69 -7.47 -2.43
C ILE A 118 3.43 -6.15 -2.56
N GLY A 119 3.12 -5.21 -1.68
CA GLY A 119 3.79 -3.92 -1.64
C GLY A 119 4.99 -3.91 -0.71
N LEU A 120 5.92 -3.02 -1.00
CA LEU A 120 7.03 -2.68 -0.11
C LEU A 120 6.92 -1.19 0.21
N PHE A 121 7.26 -0.84 1.43
CA PHE A 121 7.20 0.56 1.84
C PHE A 121 8.39 0.89 2.75
N THR A 122 8.96 2.08 2.52
CA THR A 122 9.93 2.67 3.45
C THR A 122 9.56 4.13 3.65
N SER A 123 9.53 4.57 4.91
CA SER A 123 9.21 5.95 5.23
C SER A 123 10.45 6.82 5.12
N VAL A 124 10.25 8.14 4.90
CA VAL A 124 11.38 9.07 4.94
C VAL A 124 11.95 9.09 6.35
N PRO A 125 13.29 9.20 6.48
CA PRO A 125 13.90 9.33 7.79
C PRO A 125 13.39 10.58 8.49
N ARG A 126 13.18 10.49 9.79
CA ARG A 126 12.84 11.64 10.60
C ARG A 126 14.10 12.14 11.25
N GLY A 127 14.45 13.36 10.91
CA GLY A 127 15.65 14.01 11.44
C GLY A 127 15.54 14.42 12.88
#